data_78b618a031360ba64809aff0130c906c
#
_entry.id   78b618a031360ba64809aff0130c906c
#
_cell.length_a   1.000
_cell.length_b   1.000
_cell.length_c   1.000
_cell.angle_alpha   90.00
_cell.angle_beta   90.00
_cell.angle_gamma   90.00
#
_symmetry.space_group_name_H-M   'P 1'
#
loop_
_entity.id
_entity.type
_entity.pdbx_description
1 polymer ?
#
loop_
_entity_poly.entity_id
_entity_poly.type
_entity_poly.pdbx_seq_one_letter_code
_entity_poly.pdbx_strand_id
1 'polypeptide(L)'
;MKRKLDGTFFEFRHHNTDEGKYWNPSLSDFTDEDWRLKVREIAELGMEYIVLMATALYDECYFKSSVFPKAETVCADPIEALLDEADKCGVKVFLGNGFYGDWTKPHQNITSREIIDRTFRAMDELTALYGHHESFYGWYFPDETCIILRFSKDFMNYVNLCSKRCAEITPGKKTLIAPYGTNLTLTNERYVRTLTELDVDFIAYQDEIGVKKTRVGRSERLFEKLRRAHDKAGRSELWADIELFDFEGVVYKSALLPAPMERIARQLENAAPYADKILGYQYLGLMNPHGSKAFAGHPDSAKLYEDYKKYISKIIK
;
A
#
# COMPACT_ATOMS: atom_id res chain seq x y z
N MET A 1 -3.25 -5.83 -22.93
CA MET A 1 -1.96 -6.54 -22.65
C MET A 1 -2.13 -7.27 -21.32
N LYS A 2 -1.81 -8.54 -21.23
CA LYS A 2 -1.86 -9.25 -19.93
C LYS A 2 -0.68 -8.82 -19.08
N ARG A 3 -0.91 -8.48 -17.82
CA ARG A 3 0.11 -8.03 -16.88
C ARG A 3 -0.12 -8.66 -15.50
N LYS A 4 0.94 -8.92 -14.74
CA LYS A 4 0.89 -9.37 -13.35
C LYS A 4 0.89 -8.16 -12.40
N LEU A 5 0.66 -8.38 -11.12
CA LEU A 5 0.97 -7.43 -10.07
C LEU A 5 2.50 -7.22 -10.00
N ASP A 6 2.92 -5.98 -9.92
CA ASP A 6 4.31 -5.62 -9.68
C ASP A 6 4.64 -5.63 -8.18
N GLY A 7 3.63 -5.47 -7.31
CA GLY A 7 3.78 -5.47 -5.87
C GLY A 7 2.43 -5.51 -5.14
N THR A 8 2.50 -5.40 -3.83
CA THR A 8 1.32 -5.46 -2.97
C THR A 8 1.45 -4.58 -1.74
N PHE A 9 0.33 -4.13 -1.21
CA PHE A 9 0.25 -3.61 0.15
C PHE A 9 0.40 -4.73 1.18
N PHE A 10 0.93 -4.36 2.35
CA PHE A 10 1.26 -5.25 3.44
C PHE A 10 1.03 -4.54 4.78
N GLU A 11 0.65 -5.28 5.82
CA GLU A 11 0.35 -4.72 7.13
C GLU A 11 0.62 -5.72 8.24
N PHE A 12 0.94 -5.24 9.44
CA PHE A 12 1.04 -6.11 10.63
C PHE A 12 -0.31 -6.24 11.35
N ARG A 13 -1.24 -5.34 11.08
CA ARG A 13 -2.61 -5.34 11.55
C ARG A 13 -3.45 -4.45 10.64
N HIS A 14 -4.62 -4.91 10.27
CA HIS A 14 -5.58 -4.08 9.53
C HIS A 14 -6.20 -3.03 10.44
N HIS A 15 -6.16 -1.78 9.99
CA HIS A 15 -6.61 -0.62 10.76
C HIS A 15 -8.13 -0.62 11.00
N ASN A 16 -8.94 -1.17 10.09
CA ASN A 16 -10.36 -1.38 10.30
C ASN A 16 -10.61 -2.83 10.75
N THR A 17 -11.02 -3.00 12.01
CA THR A 17 -11.17 -4.33 12.61
C THR A 17 -12.30 -5.16 11.99
N ASP A 18 -13.35 -4.50 11.46
CA ASP A 18 -14.44 -5.21 10.76
C ASP A 18 -13.93 -5.78 9.42
N GLU A 19 -13.10 -5.04 8.71
CA GLU A 19 -12.50 -5.44 7.45
C GLU A 19 -11.46 -6.55 7.66
N GLY A 20 -10.58 -6.40 8.66
CA GLY A 20 -9.54 -7.36 9.02
C GLY A 20 -10.02 -8.58 9.81
N LYS A 21 -11.32 -8.83 9.95
CA LYS A 21 -11.95 -9.88 10.77
C LYS A 21 -11.29 -11.26 10.62
N TYR A 22 -10.91 -11.64 9.42
CA TYR A 22 -10.40 -12.98 9.13
C TYR A 22 -8.89 -13.14 9.28
N TRP A 23 -8.12 -12.05 9.47
CA TRP A 23 -6.66 -12.17 9.61
C TRP A 23 -6.08 -11.44 10.83
N ASN A 24 -6.66 -10.34 11.29
CA ASN A 24 -6.16 -9.64 12.48
C ASN A 24 -5.95 -10.55 13.70
N PRO A 25 -6.85 -11.49 14.02
CA PRO A 25 -6.65 -12.36 15.16
C PRO A 25 -5.40 -13.26 15.05
N SER A 26 -4.98 -13.62 13.84
CA SER A 26 -3.81 -14.48 13.62
C SER A 26 -2.51 -13.70 13.56
N LEU A 27 -2.54 -12.43 13.12
CA LEU A 27 -1.32 -11.66 12.88
C LEU A 27 -0.54 -11.32 14.16
N SER A 28 -1.22 -11.18 15.32
CA SER A 28 -0.56 -10.97 16.61
C SER A 28 0.31 -12.14 17.05
N ASP A 29 -0.03 -13.34 16.58
CA ASP A 29 0.62 -14.58 16.93
C ASP A 29 1.77 -14.94 15.97
N PHE A 30 1.95 -14.17 14.90
CA PHE A 30 3.00 -14.41 13.91
C PHE A 30 4.38 -14.27 14.54
N THR A 31 5.20 -15.30 14.32
CA THR A 31 6.63 -15.31 14.64
C THR A 31 7.44 -14.59 13.57
N ASP A 32 8.73 -14.38 13.82
CA ASP A 32 9.68 -13.85 12.82
C ASP A 32 9.65 -14.70 11.54
N GLU A 33 9.58 -16.03 11.67
CA GLU A 33 9.56 -16.94 10.53
C GLU A 33 8.26 -16.85 9.74
N ASP A 34 7.12 -16.58 10.39
CA ASP A 34 5.85 -16.39 9.70
C ASP A 34 5.87 -15.12 8.84
N TRP A 35 6.44 -14.03 9.35
CA TRP A 35 6.62 -12.79 8.56
C TRP A 35 7.58 -13.02 7.39
N ARG A 36 8.70 -13.69 7.61
CA ARG A 36 9.65 -14.08 6.55
C ARG A 36 8.98 -14.95 5.48
N LEU A 37 8.17 -15.91 5.90
CA LEU A 37 7.43 -16.77 4.98
C LEU A 37 6.49 -15.94 4.08
N LYS A 38 5.80 -14.93 4.62
CA LYS A 38 4.94 -14.04 3.80
C LYS A 38 5.73 -13.29 2.73
N VAL A 39 6.94 -12.84 3.03
CA VAL A 39 7.82 -12.18 2.04
C VAL A 39 8.20 -13.16 0.92
N ARG A 40 8.59 -14.40 1.27
CA ARG A 40 8.91 -15.43 0.28
C ARG A 40 7.73 -15.77 -0.61
N GLU A 41 6.54 -15.94 -0.03
CA GLU A 41 5.31 -16.21 -0.78
C GLU A 41 4.98 -15.09 -1.79
N ILE A 42 5.20 -13.83 -1.43
CA ILE A 42 5.03 -12.67 -2.30
C ILE A 42 6.08 -12.69 -3.42
N ALA A 43 7.34 -12.93 -3.08
CA ALA A 43 8.44 -13.02 -4.04
C ALA A 43 8.25 -14.17 -5.05
N GLU A 44 7.74 -15.33 -4.60
CA GLU A 44 7.43 -16.48 -5.47
C GLU A 44 6.35 -16.18 -6.52
N LEU A 45 5.45 -15.24 -6.25
CA LEU A 45 4.49 -14.73 -7.23
C LEU A 45 5.12 -13.73 -8.21
N GLY A 46 6.42 -13.44 -8.05
CA GLY A 46 7.17 -12.51 -8.89
C GLY A 46 6.84 -11.06 -8.63
N MET A 47 6.32 -10.71 -7.46
CA MET A 47 6.13 -9.32 -7.05
C MET A 47 7.48 -8.72 -6.61
N GLU A 48 7.74 -7.50 -7.06
CA GLU A 48 9.00 -6.79 -6.84
C GLU A 48 8.91 -5.77 -5.69
N TYR A 49 7.67 -5.41 -5.30
CA TYR A 49 7.42 -4.35 -4.32
C TYR A 49 6.49 -4.81 -3.20
N ILE A 50 6.84 -4.43 -1.97
CA ILE A 50 5.97 -4.49 -0.79
C ILE A 50 5.78 -3.07 -0.27
N VAL A 51 4.55 -2.65 -0.03
CA VAL A 51 4.21 -1.38 0.60
C VAL A 51 3.68 -1.67 2.00
N LEU A 52 4.52 -1.52 3.02
CA LEU A 52 4.09 -1.63 4.41
C LEU A 52 3.18 -0.43 4.74
N MET A 53 1.91 -0.71 5.01
CA MET A 53 0.87 0.31 5.20
C MET A 53 1.24 1.25 6.35
N ALA A 54 1.61 0.71 7.51
CA ALA A 54 1.86 1.51 8.70
C ALA A 54 2.92 0.89 9.60
N THR A 55 3.75 1.73 10.20
CA THR A 55 4.74 1.35 11.22
C THR A 55 4.24 1.63 12.64
N ALA A 56 3.11 2.33 12.77
CA ALA A 56 2.37 2.52 14.02
C ALA A 56 0.86 2.51 13.77
N LEU A 57 0.11 2.02 14.74
CA LEU A 57 -1.35 1.96 14.72
C LEU A 57 -1.89 1.93 16.14
N TYR A 58 -2.99 2.65 16.42
CA TYR A 58 -3.64 2.69 17.74
C TYR A 58 -2.71 3.11 18.89
N ASP A 59 -1.85 4.13 18.63
CA ASP A 59 -0.85 4.63 19.57
C ASP A 59 0.19 3.58 20.00
N GLU A 60 0.44 2.57 19.18
CA GLU A 60 1.47 1.55 19.34
C GLU A 60 2.37 1.51 18.10
N CYS A 61 3.67 1.23 18.29
CA CYS A 61 4.65 1.04 17.21
C CYS A 61 5.00 -0.43 17.03
N TYR A 62 5.24 -0.85 15.80
CA TYR A 62 5.73 -2.21 15.46
C TYR A 62 7.27 -2.32 15.56
N PHE A 63 7.92 -1.32 16.14
CA PHE A 63 9.36 -1.26 16.39
C PHE A 63 9.63 -0.57 17.74
N LYS A 64 10.86 -0.63 18.22
CA LYS A 64 11.25 0.07 19.45
C LYS A 64 11.32 1.58 19.17
N SER A 65 10.41 2.34 19.74
CA SER A 65 10.26 3.78 19.53
C SER A 65 10.16 4.55 20.84
N SER A 66 10.57 5.83 20.83
CA SER A 66 10.28 6.79 21.90
C SER A 66 8.94 7.51 21.71
N VAL A 67 8.29 7.30 20.55
CA VAL A 67 7.05 8.01 20.18
C VAL A 67 5.83 7.35 20.81
N PHE A 68 5.71 6.04 20.69
CA PHE A 68 4.66 5.23 21.27
C PHE A 68 5.22 3.94 21.86
N PRO A 69 4.50 3.28 22.79
CA PRO A 69 4.87 1.95 23.25
C PRO A 69 4.92 0.97 22.08
N LYS A 70 5.72 -0.06 22.23
CA LYS A 70 5.76 -1.16 21.26
C LYS A 70 4.47 -1.98 21.35
N ALA A 71 3.89 -2.32 20.21
CA ALA A 71 2.77 -3.23 20.10
C ALA A 71 3.11 -4.62 20.69
N GLU A 72 2.16 -5.21 21.41
CA GLU A 72 2.29 -6.57 21.92
C GLU A 72 2.10 -7.59 20.80
N THR A 73 3.21 -8.15 20.31
CA THR A 73 3.26 -9.17 19.26
C THR A 73 4.25 -10.27 19.64
N VAL A 74 4.04 -11.51 19.17
CA VAL A 74 4.98 -12.61 19.36
C VAL A 74 6.32 -12.31 18.69
N CYS A 75 6.29 -11.81 17.47
CA CYS A 75 7.50 -11.32 16.80
C CYS A 75 8.00 -10.05 17.47
N ALA A 76 9.26 -10.08 17.91
CA ALA A 76 9.86 -8.95 18.62
C ALA A 76 10.08 -7.73 17.72
N ASP A 77 10.39 -7.94 16.44
CA ASP A 77 10.63 -6.88 15.46
C ASP A 77 10.14 -7.33 14.07
N PRO A 78 8.83 -7.14 13.76
CA PRO A 78 8.28 -7.57 12.49
C PRO A 78 8.81 -6.75 11.29
N ILE A 79 9.29 -5.52 11.51
CA ILE A 79 9.90 -4.70 10.45
C ILE A 79 11.26 -5.28 10.07
N GLU A 80 12.09 -5.65 11.05
CA GLU A 80 13.36 -6.32 10.80
C GLU A 80 13.17 -7.65 10.07
N ALA A 81 12.20 -8.47 10.52
CA ALA A 81 11.90 -9.75 9.86
C ALA A 81 11.46 -9.58 8.41
N LEU A 82 10.65 -8.54 8.13
CA LEU A 82 10.21 -8.18 6.78
C LEU A 82 11.39 -7.76 5.90
N LEU A 83 12.23 -6.83 6.37
CA LEU A 83 13.31 -6.23 5.59
C LEU A 83 14.46 -7.21 5.35
N ASP A 84 14.88 -7.96 6.37
CA ASP A 84 15.94 -8.97 6.24
C ASP A 84 15.56 -10.06 5.21
N GLU A 85 14.30 -10.50 5.19
CA GLU A 85 13.88 -11.47 4.19
C GLU A 85 13.68 -10.84 2.80
N ALA A 86 13.24 -9.58 2.75
CA ALA A 86 13.14 -8.83 1.50
C ALA A 86 14.52 -8.60 0.85
N ASP A 87 15.57 -8.34 1.65
CA ASP A 87 16.96 -8.27 1.17
C ASP A 87 17.36 -9.58 0.47
N LYS A 88 17.07 -10.73 1.08
CA LYS A 88 17.40 -12.05 0.53
C LYS A 88 16.62 -12.38 -0.74
N CYS A 89 15.36 -11.93 -0.82
CA CYS A 89 14.49 -12.17 -1.97
C CYS A 89 14.65 -11.13 -3.08
N GLY A 90 15.40 -10.04 -2.86
CA GLY A 90 15.53 -8.92 -3.80
C GLY A 90 14.23 -8.11 -3.97
N VAL A 91 13.35 -8.10 -2.95
CA VAL A 91 12.09 -7.36 -2.94
C VAL A 91 12.32 -5.97 -2.37
N LYS A 92 11.74 -4.97 -3.00
CA LYS A 92 11.81 -3.56 -2.59
C LYS A 92 10.67 -3.22 -1.64
N VAL A 93 10.98 -2.59 -0.50
CA VAL A 93 10.00 -2.26 0.53
C VAL A 93 9.85 -0.74 0.67
N PHE A 94 8.62 -0.28 0.63
CA PHE A 94 8.26 1.06 1.10
C PHE A 94 7.79 0.96 2.55
N LEU A 95 8.41 1.72 3.46
CA LEU A 95 7.97 1.82 4.85
C LEU A 95 6.92 2.92 4.97
N GLY A 96 5.76 2.59 5.55
CA GLY A 96 4.74 3.57 5.89
C GLY A 96 5.20 4.49 7.03
N ASN A 97 5.13 5.80 6.83
CA ASN A 97 5.45 6.80 7.86
C ASN A 97 4.26 7.12 8.80
N GLY A 98 3.37 6.20 9.04
CA GLY A 98 2.16 6.36 9.88
C GLY A 98 1.69 5.02 10.45
N PHE A 99 0.55 4.97 11.22
CA PHE A 99 -0.26 6.13 11.62
C PHE A 99 0.15 6.64 12.99
N TYR A 100 0.69 7.83 13.07
CA TYR A 100 1.08 8.50 14.33
C TYR A 100 -0.01 9.45 14.86
N GLY A 101 -1.19 9.41 14.29
CA GLY A 101 -2.45 9.99 14.70
C GLY A 101 -3.60 9.01 14.49
N ASP A 102 -4.82 9.47 14.74
CA ASP A 102 -6.03 8.67 14.52
C ASP A 102 -6.28 8.47 13.02
N TRP A 103 -6.16 7.23 12.54
CA TRP A 103 -6.34 6.88 11.13
C TRP A 103 -7.73 7.26 10.57
N THR A 104 -8.74 7.42 11.45
CA THR A 104 -10.08 7.86 11.05
C THR A 104 -10.17 9.37 10.80
N LYS A 105 -9.10 10.12 11.11
CA LYS A 105 -9.02 11.58 11.00
C LYS A 105 -7.87 12.05 10.11
N PRO A 106 -7.78 11.59 8.85
CA PRO A 106 -6.64 11.88 8.00
C PRO A 106 -6.36 13.37 7.81
N HIS A 107 -7.40 14.22 7.75
CA HIS A 107 -7.20 15.67 7.66
C HIS A 107 -6.51 16.25 8.90
N GLN A 108 -6.83 15.75 10.10
CA GLN A 108 -6.13 16.15 11.32
C GLN A 108 -4.66 15.71 11.29
N ASN A 109 -4.40 14.48 10.83
CA ASN A 109 -3.05 13.93 10.77
C ASN A 109 -2.14 14.76 9.87
N ILE A 110 -2.62 15.21 8.71
CA ILE A 110 -1.84 15.99 7.75
C ILE A 110 -1.73 17.49 8.09
N THR A 111 -2.50 18.01 9.05
CA THR A 111 -2.51 19.45 9.40
C THR A 111 -2.03 19.75 10.83
N SER A 112 -2.04 18.74 11.70
CA SER A 112 -1.56 18.92 13.09
C SER A 112 -0.04 18.93 13.16
N ARG A 113 0.52 20.04 13.63
CA ARG A 113 1.96 20.18 13.84
C ARG A 113 2.50 19.11 14.80
N GLU A 114 1.77 18.81 15.87
CA GLU A 114 2.17 17.80 16.86
C GLU A 114 2.27 16.40 16.22
N ILE A 115 1.28 16.01 15.40
CA ILE A 115 1.29 14.70 14.74
C ILE A 115 2.43 14.63 13.71
N ILE A 116 2.63 15.69 12.93
CA ILE A 116 3.72 15.76 11.94
C ILE A 116 5.10 15.68 12.64
N ASP A 117 5.31 16.41 13.73
CA ASP A 117 6.56 16.36 14.48
C ASP A 117 6.79 14.98 15.12
N ARG A 118 5.72 14.30 15.52
CA ARG A 118 5.75 12.91 16.00
C ARG A 118 6.13 11.94 14.89
N THR A 119 5.51 12.06 13.73
CA THR A 119 5.83 11.29 12.52
C THR A 119 7.30 11.44 12.15
N PHE A 120 7.83 12.65 12.15
CA PHE A 120 9.24 12.90 11.80
C PHE A 120 10.22 12.27 12.78
N ARG A 121 9.92 12.32 14.09
CA ARG A 121 10.74 11.61 15.09
C ARG A 121 10.76 10.10 14.83
N ALA A 122 9.60 9.52 14.53
CA ALA A 122 9.52 8.10 14.20
C ALA A 122 10.29 7.76 12.91
N MET A 123 10.24 8.62 11.89
CA MET A 123 11.04 8.43 10.66
C MET A 123 12.55 8.47 10.94
N ASP A 124 13.03 9.33 11.87
CA ASP A 124 14.43 9.33 12.28
C ASP A 124 14.81 8.02 12.96
N GLU A 125 13.97 7.52 13.87
CA GLU A 125 14.18 6.24 14.55
C GLU A 125 14.17 5.05 13.57
N LEU A 126 13.21 5.00 12.64
CA LEU A 126 13.14 3.99 11.60
C LEU A 126 14.38 4.01 10.70
N THR A 127 14.85 5.20 10.34
CA THR A 127 16.09 5.36 9.55
C THR A 127 17.30 4.86 10.31
N ALA A 128 17.40 5.15 11.60
CA ALA A 128 18.51 4.71 12.45
C ALA A 128 18.52 3.17 12.64
N LEU A 129 17.33 2.55 12.73
CA LEU A 129 17.19 1.10 12.92
C LEU A 129 17.36 0.34 11.61
N TYR A 130 16.69 0.77 10.54
CA TYR A 130 16.51 -0.02 9.32
C TYR A 130 17.14 0.60 8.06
N GLY A 131 17.77 1.76 8.16
CA GLY A 131 18.37 2.45 7.01
C GLY A 131 19.46 1.67 6.28
N HIS A 132 20.02 0.64 6.93
CA HIS A 132 21.07 -0.22 6.39
C HIS A 132 20.56 -1.32 5.44
N HIS A 133 19.25 -1.62 5.41
CA HIS A 133 18.68 -2.63 4.53
C HIS A 133 18.64 -2.14 3.07
N GLU A 134 19.11 -2.98 2.16
CA GLU A 134 19.06 -2.72 0.71
C GLU A 134 17.62 -2.72 0.21
N SER A 135 16.76 -3.58 0.78
CA SER A 135 15.34 -3.67 0.49
C SER A 135 14.54 -2.44 0.91
N PHE A 136 15.00 -1.64 1.88
CA PHE A 136 14.35 -0.38 2.21
C PHE A 136 14.47 0.60 1.04
N TYR A 137 13.50 0.54 0.14
CA TYR A 137 13.51 1.27 -1.13
C TYR A 137 12.99 2.70 -1.00
N GLY A 138 12.00 2.93 -0.14
CA GLY A 138 11.37 4.23 -0.03
C GLY A 138 10.35 4.34 1.10
N TRP A 139 9.68 5.50 1.12
CA TRP A 139 8.65 5.82 2.09
C TRP A 139 7.26 5.83 1.45
N TYR A 140 6.28 5.31 2.16
CA TYR A 140 4.87 5.42 1.84
C TYR A 140 4.18 6.37 2.83
N PHE A 141 3.36 7.30 2.34
CA PHE A 141 2.59 8.23 3.17
C PHE A 141 1.13 7.76 3.27
N PRO A 142 0.75 7.06 4.37
CA PRO A 142 -0.53 6.38 4.49
C PRO A 142 -1.71 7.28 4.87
N ASP A 143 -1.49 8.54 5.27
CA ASP A 143 -2.57 9.49 5.56
C ASP A 143 -3.24 9.95 4.26
N GLU A 144 -3.99 9.04 3.66
CA GLU A 144 -4.62 9.21 2.36
C GLU A 144 -5.76 10.22 2.41
N THR A 145 -5.92 10.97 1.33
CA THR A 145 -7.06 11.87 1.17
C THR A 145 -7.82 11.60 -0.13
N CYS A 146 -9.12 11.93 -0.11
CA CYS A 146 -9.94 11.87 -1.30
C CYS A 146 -9.55 12.96 -2.31
N ILE A 147 -9.29 12.55 -3.55
CA ILE A 147 -9.12 13.50 -4.65
C ILE A 147 -10.50 13.99 -5.08
N ILE A 148 -10.91 15.18 -4.62
CA ILE A 148 -12.12 15.84 -5.11
C ILE A 148 -11.71 16.86 -6.16
N LEU A 149 -11.91 16.55 -7.43
CA LEU A 149 -11.48 17.31 -8.61
C LEU A 149 -9.95 17.39 -8.77
N ARG A 150 -9.21 17.62 -7.69
CA ARG A 150 -7.74 17.68 -7.59
C ARG A 150 -7.28 17.47 -6.16
N PHE A 151 -5.99 17.31 -5.96
CA PHE A 151 -5.39 17.28 -4.61
C PHE A 151 -5.67 18.57 -3.85
N SER A 152 -5.99 18.45 -2.56
CA SER A 152 -6.17 19.59 -1.68
C SER A 152 -4.82 20.25 -1.39
N LYS A 153 -4.83 21.57 -1.07
CA LYS A 153 -3.60 22.29 -0.73
C LYS A 153 -2.94 21.72 0.53
N ASP A 154 -3.74 21.35 1.53
CA ASP A 154 -3.22 20.79 2.79
C ASP A 154 -2.52 19.45 2.56
N PHE A 155 -3.11 18.58 1.73
CA PHE A 155 -2.49 17.32 1.36
C PHE A 155 -1.17 17.53 0.59
N MET A 156 -1.17 18.43 -0.40
CA MET A 156 0.05 18.75 -1.15
C MET A 156 1.15 19.30 -0.24
N ASN A 157 0.80 20.20 0.70
CA ASN A 157 1.75 20.74 1.67
C ASN A 157 2.34 19.64 2.56
N TYR A 158 1.50 18.71 3.04
CA TYR A 158 1.92 17.56 3.84
C TYR A 158 2.86 16.64 3.08
N VAL A 159 2.48 16.22 1.86
CA VAL A 159 3.31 15.35 1.01
C VAL A 159 4.66 15.99 0.73
N ASN A 160 4.67 17.27 0.31
CA ASN A 160 5.91 17.99 0.03
C ASN A 160 6.81 18.13 1.28
N LEU A 161 6.20 18.33 2.45
CA LEU A 161 6.92 18.39 3.72
C LEU A 161 7.53 17.03 4.09
N CYS A 162 6.79 15.93 3.92
CA CYS A 162 7.29 14.58 4.15
C CYS A 162 8.41 14.21 3.15
N SER A 163 8.22 14.53 1.86
CA SER A 163 9.25 14.27 0.84
C SER A 163 10.55 15.03 1.10
N LYS A 164 10.43 16.29 1.53
CA LYS A 164 11.60 17.04 1.98
C LYS A 164 12.31 16.34 3.15
N ARG A 165 11.54 15.88 4.15
CA ARG A 165 12.12 15.15 5.30
C ARG A 165 12.80 13.86 4.84
N CYS A 166 12.19 13.08 3.95
CA CYS A 166 12.80 11.89 3.37
C CYS A 166 14.14 12.18 2.70
N ALA A 167 14.21 13.25 1.90
CA ALA A 167 15.44 13.66 1.23
C ALA A 167 16.57 14.06 2.22
N GLU A 168 16.20 14.60 3.39
CA GLU A 168 17.15 14.97 4.45
C GLU A 168 17.71 13.76 5.18
N ILE A 169 16.86 12.77 5.54
CA ILE A 169 17.25 11.64 6.41
C ILE A 169 17.64 10.39 5.63
N THR A 170 17.11 10.20 4.42
CA THR A 170 17.35 9.05 3.55
C THR A 170 17.58 9.48 2.10
N PRO A 171 18.68 10.18 1.81
CA PRO A 171 18.94 10.67 0.45
C PRO A 171 18.89 9.55 -0.59
N GLY A 172 18.15 9.76 -1.67
CA GLY A 172 18.02 8.82 -2.78
C GLY A 172 16.90 7.77 -2.64
N LYS A 173 16.31 7.60 -1.46
CA LYS A 173 15.13 6.75 -1.30
C LYS A 173 13.89 7.42 -1.88
N LYS A 174 12.95 6.59 -2.33
CA LYS A 174 11.77 6.99 -3.10
C LYS A 174 10.58 7.33 -2.22
N THR A 175 9.58 8.01 -2.78
CA THR A 175 8.34 8.39 -2.08
C THR A 175 7.12 7.93 -2.86
N LEU A 176 6.11 7.42 -2.15
CA LEU A 176 4.88 6.86 -2.67
C LEU A 176 3.66 7.39 -1.91
N ILE A 177 2.59 7.71 -2.64
CA ILE A 177 1.24 7.92 -2.10
C ILE A 177 0.23 7.06 -2.85
N ALA A 178 -0.90 6.70 -2.18
CA ALA A 178 -1.98 5.91 -2.77
C ALA A 178 -3.35 6.57 -2.54
N PRO A 179 -3.65 7.67 -3.24
CA PRO A 179 -4.87 8.45 -3.03
C PRO A 179 -6.11 7.73 -3.56
N TYR A 180 -7.25 7.91 -2.88
CA TYR A 180 -8.57 7.50 -3.34
C TYR A 180 -9.40 8.66 -3.93
N GLY A 181 -10.58 8.39 -4.48
CA GLY A 181 -11.37 9.39 -5.21
C GLY A 181 -10.96 9.52 -6.67
N THR A 182 -10.33 8.50 -7.22
CA THR A 182 -9.90 8.42 -8.62
C THR A 182 -11.05 8.72 -9.59
N ASN A 183 -12.27 8.24 -9.28
CA ASN A 183 -13.48 8.47 -10.08
C ASN A 183 -14.00 9.93 -10.03
N LEU A 184 -13.58 10.72 -9.04
CA LEU A 184 -13.95 12.13 -8.86
C LEU A 184 -12.90 13.10 -9.42
N THR A 185 -11.78 12.58 -9.92
CA THR A 185 -10.66 13.38 -10.41
C THR A 185 -11.02 14.07 -11.73
N LEU A 186 -10.81 15.38 -11.80
CA LEU A 186 -10.97 16.17 -13.03
C LEU A 186 -9.59 16.48 -13.64
N THR A 187 -9.15 15.67 -14.60
CA THR A 187 -7.82 15.71 -15.21
C THR A 187 -7.65 16.88 -16.21
N ASN A 188 -7.91 18.09 -15.75
CA ASN A 188 -7.74 19.33 -16.53
C ASN A 188 -6.39 20.00 -16.23
N GLU A 189 -6.12 21.17 -16.82
CA GLU A 189 -4.88 21.93 -16.64
C GLU A 189 -4.59 22.31 -15.17
N ARG A 190 -5.64 22.44 -14.33
CA ARG A 190 -5.44 22.69 -12.89
C ARG A 190 -4.95 21.43 -12.17
N TYR A 191 -5.45 20.27 -12.57
CA TYR A 191 -4.96 19.00 -12.05
C TYR A 191 -3.52 18.74 -12.48
N VAL A 192 -3.17 18.99 -13.74
CA VAL A 192 -1.80 18.88 -14.25
C VAL A 192 -0.85 19.77 -13.43
N ARG A 193 -1.23 21.00 -13.11
CA ARG A 193 -0.42 21.87 -12.22
C ARG A 193 -0.24 21.28 -10.84
N THR A 194 -1.29 20.68 -10.23
CA THR A 194 -1.11 20.04 -8.91
C THR A 194 -0.14 18.85 -8.97
N LEU A 195 -0.12 18.09 -10.06
CA LEU A 195 0.86 17.02 -10.28
C LEU A 195 2.29 17.57 -10.42
N THR A 196 2.46 18.70 -11.09
CA THR A 196 3.78 19.34 -11.25
C THR A 196 4.33 19.89 -9.93
N GLU A 197 3.44 20.36 -9.04
CA GLU A 197 3.80 20.95 -7.75
C GLU A 197 3.96 19.91 -6.62
N LEU A 198 3.46 18.68 -6.84
CA LEU A 198 3.50 17.60 -5.85
C LEU A 198 4.86 16.90 -5.88
N ASP A 199 5.60 17.02 -4.78
CA ASP A 199 6.93 16.43 -4.64
C ASP A 199 6.85 14.97 -4.17
N VAL A 200 6.52 14.06 -5.07
CA VAL A 200 6.48 12.62 -4.83
C VAL A 200 6.93 11.86 -6.08
N ASP A 201 7.61 10.71 -5.90
CA ASP A 201 8.10 9.92 -7.03
C ASP A 201 6.97 9.11 -7.68
N PHE A 202 6.10 8.48 -6.88
CA PHE A 202 5.07 7.55 -7.35
C PHE A 202 3.70 7.88 -6.79
N ILE A 203 2.67 7.81 -7.64
CA ILE A 203 1.27 7.96 -7.24
C ILE A 203 0.51 6.72 -7.68
N ALA A 204 0.15 5.85 -6.72
CA ALA A 204 -0.61 4.63 -6.93
C ALA A 204 -2.11 4.92 -6.74
N TYR A 205 -2.83 5.18 -7.83
CA TYR A 205 -4.25 5.50 -7.76
C TYR A 205 -5.09 4.25 -7.47
N GLN A 206 -5.92 4.32 -6.44
CA GLN A 206 -6.86 3.28 -6.11
C GLN A 206 -7.94 3.17 -7.20
N ASP A 207 -8.24 1.96 -7.67
CA ASP A 207 -9.25 1.74 -8.70
C ASP A 207 -10.69 1.77 -8.14
N GLU A 208 -10.84 1.67 -6.82
CA GLU A 208 -12.09 1.79 -6.05
C GLU A 208 -13.20 0.82 -6.50
N ILE A 209 -12.83 -0.37 -7.00
CA ILE A 209 -13.78 -1.37 -7.50
C ILE A 209 -14.30 -2.24 -6.36
N GLY A 210 -13.46 -2.69 -5.42
CA GLY A 210 -13.85 -3.46 -4.24
C GLY A 210 -14.76 -2.66 -3.32
N VAL A 211 -14.45 -1.36 -3.12
CA VAL A 211 -15.32 -0.41 -2.37
C VAL A 211 -16.55 0.06 -3.17
N LYS A 212 -16.78 -0.48 -4.36
CA LYS A 212 -17.97 -0.25 -5.21
C LYS A 212 -18.20 1.20 -5.64
N LYS A 213 -17.17 2.06 -5.58
CA LYS A 213 -17.23 3.44 -6.07
C LYS A 213 -16.97 3.54 -7.58
N THR A 214 -16.23 2.57 -8.15
CA THR A 214 -15.96 2.46 -9.58
C THR A 214 -16.43 1.10 -10.11
N ARG A 215 -16.96 1.08 -11.34
CA ARG A 215 -17.27 -0.18 -12.05
C ARG A 215 -16.07 -0.60 -12.88
N VAL A 216 -15.79 -1.92 -12.94
CA VAL A 216 -14.67 -2.48 -13.74
C VAL A 216 -14.64 -1.91 -15.17
N GLY A 217 -15.77 -1.84 -15.86
CA GLY A 217 -15.84 -1.30 -17.23
C GLY A 217 -15.54 0.20 -17.37
N ARG A 218 -15.30 0.93 -16.26
CA ARG A 218 -14.94 2.35 -16.26
C ARG A 218 -13.48 2.61 -15.90
N SER A 219 -12.80 1.65 -15.26
CA SER A 219 -11.45 1.86 -14.72
C SER A 219 -10.43 2.14 -15.84
N GLU A 220 -10.53 1.48 -17.00
CA GLU A 220 -9.65 1.75 -18.13
C GLU A 220 -9.65 3.23 -18.52
N ARG A 221 -10.84 3.82 -18.70
CA ARG A 221 -10.97 5.24 -19.06
C ARG A 221 -10.45 6.19 -17.97
N LEU A 222 -10.52 5.79 -16.71
CA LEU A 222 -9.96 6.58 -15.61
C LEU A 222 -8.44 6.59 -15.67
N PHE A 223 -7.80 5.44 -15.81
CA PHE A 223 -6.35 5.35 -15.96
C PHE A 223 -5.83 6.02 -17.22
N GLU A 224 -6.56 5.91 -18.35
CA GLU A 224 -6.24 6.65 -19.58
C GLU A 224 -6.19 8.17 -19.37
N LYS A 225 -7.18 8.73 -18.67
CA LYS A 225 -7.20 10.17 -18.36
C LYS A 225 -6.06 10.58 -17.41
N LEU A 226 -5.79 9.77 -16.40
CA LEU A 226 -4.68 10.01 -15.48
C LEU A 226 -3.35 9.96 -16.23
N ARG A 227 -3.13 8.97 -17.11
CA ARG A 227 -1.90 8.85 -17.93
C ARG A 227 -1.67 10.13 -18.75
N ARG A 228 -2.69 10.64 -19.43
CA ARG A 228 -2.58 11.89 -20.18
C ARG A 228 -2.19 13.08 -19.29
N ALA A 229 -2.69 13.14 -18.06
CA ALA A 229 -2.34 14.20 -17.13
C ALA A 229 -0.89 14.06 -16.61
N HIS A 230 -0.46 12.84 -16.30
CA HIS A 230 0.91 12.54 -15.89
C HIS A 230 1.92 12.84 -17.01
N ASP A 231 1.62 12.45 -18.26
CA ASP A 231 2.49 12.74 -19.41
C ASP A 231 2.69 14.24 -19.61
N LYS A 232 1.64 15.06 -19.38
CA LYS A 232 1.75 16.53 -19.42
C LYS A 232 2.52 17.11 -18.25
N ALA A 233 2.37 16.54 -17.06
CA ALA A 233 3.05 17.02 -15.86
C ALA A 233 4.55 16.66 -15.86
N GLY A 234 4.90 15.47 -16.36
CA GLY A 234 6.29 15.00 -16.47
C GLY A 234 7.02 14.90 -15.14
N ARG A 235 6.32 14.60 -14.02
CA ARG A 235 6.91 14.65 -12.67
C ARG A 235 6.92 13.29 -11.98
N SER A 236 5.79 12.75 -11.64
CA SER A 236 5.65 11.47 -10.92
C SER A 236 5.28 10.33 -11.87
N GLU A 237 5.71 9.11 -11.58
CA GLU A 237 5.19 7.93 -12.26
C GLU A 237 3.74 7.66 -11.84
N LEU A 238 2.93 7.21 -12.79
CA LEU A 238 1.57 6.74 -12.53
C LEU A 238 1.61 5.26 -12.21
N TRP A 239 1.32 4.92 -10.95
CA TRP A 239 1.07 3.55 -10.55
C TRP A 239 -0.43 3.32 -10.38
N ALA A 240 -0.87 2.07 -10.45
CA ALA A 240 -2.23 1.68 -10.11
C ALA A 240 -2.21 0.87 -8.82
N ASP A 241 -3.22 1.08 -7.98
CA ASP A 241 -3.54 0.23 -6.85
C ASP A 241 -4.90 -0.42 -7.11
N ILE A 242 -4.92 -1.72 -7.34
CA ILE A 242 -6.14 -2.47 -7.62
C ILE A 242 -6.61 -3.23 -6.39
N GLU A 243 -7.89 -3.10 -6.08
CA GLU A 243 -8.50 -3.73 -4.92
C GLU A 243 -8.79 -5.21 -5.20
N LEU A 244 -8.14 -6.10 -4.42
CA LEU A 244 -8.24 -7.56 -4.56
C LEU A 244 -9.39 -8.17 -3.75
N PHE A 245 -10.24 -7.34 -3.16
CA PHE A 245 -11.28 -7.75 -2.21
C PHE A 245 -12.69 -7.38 -2.67
N ASP A 246 -13.66 -8.12 -2.13
CA ASP A 246 -15.06 -7.74 -2.02
C ASP A 246 -15.46 -7.67 -0.55
N PHE A 247 -16.54 -6.95 -0.21
CA PHE A 247 -17.07 -6.95 1.15
C PHE A 247 -18.04 -8.11 1.37
N GLU A 248 -17.91 -8.79 2.53
CA GLU A 248 -18.86 -9.82 2.96
C GLU A 248 -20.30 -9.28 3.09
N GLY A 249 -20.43 -8.00 3.43
CA GLY A 249 -21.71 -7.33 3.65
C GLY A 249 -21.66 -5.85 3.30
N VAL A 250 -21.91 -4.99 4.29
CA VAL A 250 -21.93 -3.54 4.11
C VAL A 250 -20.50 -3.02 3.97
N VAL A 251 -20.26 -2.22 2.92
CA VAL A 251 -18.96 -1.58 2.64
C VAL A 251 -18.47 -0.80 3.87
N TYR A 252 -17.20 -0.99 4.24
CA TYR A 252 -16.52 -0.45 5.43
C TYR A 252 -17.03 -0.94 6.80
N LYS A 253 -18.03 -1.85 6.83
CA LYS A 253 -18.63 -2.38 8.07
C LYS A 253 -18.77 -3.90 8.05
N SER A 254 -17.96 -4.56 7.25
CA SER A 254 -17.91 -6.02 7.17
C SER A 254 -16.55 -6.46 6.66
N ALA A 255 -16.27 -7.75 6.82
CA ALA A 255 -15.00 -8.35 6.43
C ALA A 255 -14.73 -8.20 4.94
N LEU A 256 -13.45 -8.10 4.62
CA LEU A 256 -12.97 -8.23 3.25
C LEU A 256 -12.82 -9.72 2.89
N LEU A 257 -13.33 -10.09 1.74
CA LEU A 257 -13.21 -11.41 1.14
C LEU A 257 -12.39 -11.34 -0.15
N PRO A 258 -11.66 -12.40 -0.52
CA PRO A 258 -10.95 -12.46 -1.79
C PRO A 258 -11.90 -12.26 -2.97
N ALA A 259 -11.56 -11.34 -3.86
CA ALA A 259 -12.32 -11.12 -5.08
C ALA A 259 -12.13 -12.25 -6.10
N PRO A 260 -13.10 -12.50 -6.99
CA PRO A 260 -12.94 -13.47 -8.06
C PRO A 260 -11.77 -13.10 -9.00
N MET A 261 -10.92 -14.06 -9.35
CA MET A 261 -9.76 -13.83 -10.24
C MET A 261 -10.16 -13.22 -11.59
N GLU A 262 -11.35 -13.54 -12.10
CA GLU A 262 -11.87 -12.95 -13.35
C GLU A 262 -12.01 -11.42 -13.24
N ARG A 263 -12.48 -10.92 -12.09
CA ARG A 263 -12.56 -9.47 -11.83
C ARG A 263 -11.16 -8.86 -11.78
N ILE A 264 -10.24 -9.48 -11.03
CA ILE A 264 -8.84 -9.01 -10.87
C ILE A 264 -8.13 -8.99 -12.24
N ALA A 265 -8.32 -10.03 -13.06
CA ALA A 265 -7.74 -10.07 -14.41
C ALA A 265 -8.18 -8.87 -15.26
N ARG A 266 -9.46 -8.48 -15.20
CA ARG A 266 -9.98 -7.31 -15.91
C ARG A 266 -9.44 -5.99 -15.35
N GLN A 267 -9.26 -5.88 -14.01
CA GLN A 267 -8.63 -4.71 -13.38
C GLN A 267 -7.19 -4.56 -13.88
N LEU A 268 -6.42 -5.64 -13.90
CA LEU A 268 -5.07 -5.68 -14.44
C LEU A 268 -5.02 -5.29 -15.92
N GLU A 269 -5.91 -5.84 -16.75
CA GLU A 269 -5.99 -5.53 -18.19
C GLU A 269 -6.33 -4.05 -18.44
N ASN A 270 -7.20 -3.46 -17.63
CA ASN A 270 -7.63 -2.07 -17.76
C ASN A 270 -6.54 -1.08 -17.32
N ALA A 271 -5.74 -1.40 -16.29
CA ALA A 271 -4.67 -0.55 -15.80
C ALA A 271 -3.38 -0.68 -16.65
N ALA A 272 -3.10 -1.87 -17.17
CA ALA A 272 -1.85 -2.23 -17.82
C ALA A 272 -1.35 -1.30 -18.93
N PRO A 273 -2.22 -0.72 -19.82
CA PRO A 273 -1.76 0.18 -20.87
C PRO A 273 -1.30 1.56 -20.34
N TYR A 274 -1.68 1.92 -19.14
CA TYR A 274 -1.59 3.30 -18.63
C TYR A 274 -0.71 3.43 -17.39
N ALA A 275 -0.61 2.39 -16.57
CA ALA A 275 0.18 2.41 -15.33
C ALA A 275 1.61 1.91 -15.56
N ASP A 276 2.60 2.60 -14.96
CA ASP A 276 4.00 2.20 -14.98
C ASP A 276 4.21 0.94 -14.13
N LYS A 277 3.53 0.84 -12.98
CA LYS A 277 3.46 -0.34 -12.10
C LYS A 277 2.04 -0.54 -11.59
N ILE A 278 1.72 -1.79 -11.20
CA ILE A 278 0.43 -2.15 -10.62
C ILE A 278 0.65 -2.84 -9.28
N LEU A 279 0.14 -2.24 -8.22
CA LEU A 279 0.06 -2.81 -6.88
C LEU A 279 -1.31 -3.46 -6.67
N GLY A 280 -1.37 -4.38 -5.72
CA GLY A 280 -2.64 -4.96 -5.27
C GLY A 280 -2.90 -4.67 -3.80
N TYR A 281 -4.09 -4.20 -3.45
CA TYR A 281 -4.54 -4.11 -2.08
C TYR A 281 -5.46 -5.30 -1.75
N GLN A 282 -4.98 -6.30 -0.98
CA GLN A 282 -3.63 -6.55 -0.52
C GLN A 282 -3.30 -8.05 -0.53
N TYR A 283 -2.07 -8.45 -0.20
CA TYR A 283 -1.70 -9.87 -0.10
C TYR A 283 -2.25 -10.51 1.18
N LEU A 284 -1.94 -9.90 2.34
CA LEU A 284 -2.39 -10.41 3.63
C LEU A 284 -3.91 -10.47 3.71
N GLY A 285 -4.41 -11.56 4.28
CA GLY A 285 -5.84 -11.82 4.41
C GLY A 285 -6.53 -12.33 3.13
N LEU A 286 -6.04 -11.94 1.95
CA LEU A 286 -6.71 -12.20 0.68
C LEU A 286 -6.01 -13.23 -0.22
N MET A 287 -4.71 -13.45 -0.03
CA MET A 287 -3.93 -14.43 -0.78
C MET A 287 -3.08 -15.25 0.20
N ASN A 288 -3.26 -16.56 0.22
CA ASN A 288 -2.46 -17.48 1.03
C ASN A 288 -2.23 -18.78 0.24
N PRO A 289 -1.01 -19.31 0.14
CA PRO A 289 -0.79 -20.64 -0.42
C PRO A 289 -1.55 -21.69 0.37
N HIS A 290 -2.05 -22.70 -0.33
CA HIS A 290 -2.67 -23.84 0.34
C HIS A 290 -1.67 -24.51 1.29
N GLY A 291 -2.04 -24.63 2.57
CA GLY A 291 -1.18 -25.23 3.59
C GLY A 291 -0.05 -24.34 4.09
N SER A 292 -0.06 -23.03 3.80
CA SER A 292 0.88 -22.09 4.41
C SER A 292 0.85 -22.18 5.93
N LYS A 293 2.01 -22.25 6.57
CA LYS A 293 2.14 -22.21 8.04
C LYS A 293 1.75 -20.85 8.62
N ALA A 294 1.97 -19.80 7.85
CA ALA A 294 1.58 -18.42 8.18
C ALA A 294 0.22 -18.06 7.55
N PHE A 295 -0.77 -18.95 7.61
CA PHE A 295 -2.09 -18.71 7.06
C PHE A 295 -2.84 -17.67 7.90
N ALA A 296 -3.23 -16.56 7.28
CA ALA A 296 -4.08 -15.53 7.88
C ALA A 296 -5.05 -15.00 6.82
N GLY A 297 -6.35 -15.26 6.98
CA GLY A 297 -7.37 -14.82 6.04
C GLY A 297 -8.58 -15.74 5.96
N HIS A 298 -9.52 -15.36 5.10
CA HIS A 298 -10.65 -16.21 4.77
C HIS A 298 -10.18 -17.47 4.03
N PRO A 299 -10.82 -18.65 4.19
CA PRO A 299 -10.43 -19.88 3.48
C PRO A 299 -10.31 -19.72 1.96
N ASP A 300 -11.15 -18.88 1.33
CA ASP A 300 -11.11 -18.61 -0.11
C ASP A 300 -9.84 -17.87 -0.56
N SER A 301 -9.01 -17.36 0.36
CA SER A 301 -7.72 -16.76 0.04
C SER A 301 -6.76 -17.75 -0.61
N ALA A 302 -6.87 -19.04 -0.28
CA ALA A 302 -6.10 -20.10 -0.94
C ALA A 302 -6.52 -20.27 -2.40
N LYS A 303 -7.81 -20.18 -2.68
CA LYS A 303 -8.33 -20.25 -4.05
C LYS A 303 -7.83 -19.06 -4.89
N LEU A 304 -7.88 -17.84 -4.36
CA LEU A 304 -7.38 -16.67 -5.08
C LEU A 304 -5.88 -16.80 -5.37
N TYR A 305 -5.08 -17.24 -4.40
CA TYR A 305 -3.64 -17.48 -4.60
C TYR A 305 -3.38 -18.44 -5.75
N GLU A 306 -4.03 -19.60 -5.76
CA GLU A 306 -3.87 -20.61 -6.80
C GLU A 306 -4.35 -20.12 -8.18
N ASP A 307 -5.48 -19.43 -8.23
CA ASP A 307 -6.02 -18.88 -9.47
C ASP A 307 -5.12 -17.78 -10.03
N TYR A 308 -4.54 -16.94 -9.16
CA TYR A 308 -3.56 -15.93 -9.57
C TYR A 308 -2.27 -16.60 -10.09
N LYS A 309 -1.76 -17.63 -9.41
CA LYS A 309 -0.60 -18.40 -9.86
C LYS A 309 -0.80 -19.02 -11.24
N LYS A 310 -1.98 -19.58 -11.50
CA LYS A 310 -2.37 -20.08 -12.83
C LYS A 310 -2.48 -18.95 -13.87
N TYR A 311 -2.93 -17.76 -13.46
CA TYR A 311 -3.02 -16.61 -14.34
C TYR A 311 -1.64 -16.13 -14.77
N ILE A 312 -0.71 -15.93 -13.84
CA ILE A 312 0.64 -15.46 -14.15
C ILE A 312 1.45 -16.48 -14.96
N SER A 313 1.28 -17.78 -14.73
CA SER A 313 1.95 -18.83 -15.52
C SER A 313 1.61 -18.79 -17.02
N LYS A 314 0.49 -18.18 -17.39
CA LYS A 314 0.08 -17.98 -18.80
C LYS A 314 0.66 -16.69 -19.41
N ILE A 315 1.28 -15.84 -18.61
CA ILE A 315 1.83 -14.55 -19.05
C ILE A 315 3.35 -14.62 -19.20
N ILE A 316 4.01 -15.41 -18.35
CA ILE A 316 5.47 -15.55 -18.29
C ILE A 316 6.01 -16.51 -19.37
N LYS A 317 5.13 -17.06 -20.20
CA LYS A 317 5.51 -17.81 -21.41
C LYS A 317 5.76 -16.83 -22.54
#